data_06b6df0f88cc81769230023ac3da1d79
#
_entry.id   06b6df0f88cc81769230023ac3da1d79
#
_cell.length_a   1.000
_cell.length_b   1.000
_cell.length_c   1.000
_cell.angle_alpha   90.00
_cell.angle_beta   90.00
_cell.angle_gamma   90.00
#
_symmetry.space_group_name_H-M   'P 1'
#
loop_
_entity.id
_entity.type
_entity.pdbx_description
1 polymer ?
#
loop_
_entity_poly.entity_id
_entity_poly.type
_entity_poly.pdbx_seq_one_letter_code
_entity_poly.pdbx_strand_id
1 'polypeptide(L)'
;MEENVTHLRSQKELVCIMEKASKEGHLPETILKEFAGRPFPMPALWACRDYFHQLDMETCRSHPALPTILALLSAMEGDLDKAKEYVLLLGETPRHWKPQDFHERDYYRISAELVMPYISDGMFLRIIFFLIKAGMVPVKSLTLSASRPSILNGFRDFTRFGPYLERYKDTISETVHQLYGSVGKNVYEILLAEWCYQNNDCFKALILVTGTIPLIEQESDMRCLFVALALQMRILLMNGQA
;
A
#
# COMPACT_ATOMS: atom_id res chain seq x y z
N MET A 1 11.19 -12.09 25.53
CA MET A 1 10.69 -11.00 24.63
C MET A 1 9.49 -11.60 23.92
N GLU A 2 8.29 -11.38 24.46
CA GLU A 2 7.06 -11.87 23.84
C GLU A 2 6.84 -11.07 22.56
N GLU A 3 6.91 -11.73 21.40
CA GLU A 3 6.44 -11.19 20.14
C GLU A 3 4.94 -10.91 20.27
N ASN A 4 4.57 -9.65 20.40
CA ASN A 4 3.20 -9.20 20.24
C ASN A 4 2.77 -9.51 18.79
N VAL A 5 2.27 -10.71 18.57
CA VAL A 5 1.53 -11.06 17.36
C VAL A 5 0.28 -10.18 17.37
N THR A 6 0.35 -9.06 16.68
CA THR A 6 -0.80 -8.16 16.51
C THR A 6 -1.85 -8.92 15.71
N HIS A 7 -2.83 -9.48 16.39
CA HIS A 7 -3.94 -10.20 15.78
C HIS A 7 -4.69 -9.21 14.86
N LEU A 8 -4.61 -9.41 13.55
CA LEU A 8 -5.40 -8.66 12.59
C LEU A 8 -6.88 -8.94 12.85
N ARG A 9 -7.65 -7.91 13.16
CA ARG A 9 -9.08 -8.05 13.36
C ARG A 9 -9.77 -8.46 12.07
N SER A 10 -10.79 -9.28 12.17
CA SER A 10 -11.60 -9.66 11.03
C SER A 10 -12.43 -8.45 10.53
N GLN A 11 -12.84 -8.50 9.27
CA GLN A 11 -13.70 -7.47 8.67
C GLN A 11 -15.01 -7.28 9.48
N LYS A 12 -15.63 -8.38 9.94
CA LYS A 12 -16.86 -8.32 10.75
C LYS A 12 -16.66 -7.64 12.11
N GLU A 13 -15.54 -7.93 12.76
CA GLU A 13 -15.19 -7.29 14.04
C GLU A 13 -14.98 -5.78 13.86
N LEU A 14 -14.27 -5.36 12.81
CA LEU A 14 -14.05 -3.94 12.53
C LEU A 14 -15.35 -3.20 12.26
N VAL A 15 -16.26 -3.77 11.45
CA VAL A 15 -17.57 -3.17 11.19
C VAL A 15 -18.36 -3.02 12.50
N CYS A 16 -18.38 -4.05 13.35
CA CYS A 16 -19.07 -3.99 14.64
C CYS A 16 -18.48 -2.92 15.57
N ILE A 17 -17.15 -2.79 15.60
CA ILE A 17 -16.46 -1.75 16.37
C ILE A 17 -16.83 -0.35 15.87
N MET A 18 -16.84 -0.14 14.53
CA MET A 18 -17.22 1.15 13.95
C MET A 18 -18.68 1.51 14.22
N GLU A 19 -19.59 0.53 14.09
CA GLU A 19 -21.00 0.73 14.41
C GLU A 19 -21.21 1.17 15.86
N LYS A 20 -20.55 0.51 16.80
CA LYS A 20 -20.59 0.87 18.20
C LYS A 20 -20.03 2.27 18.44
N ALA A 21 -18.85 2.57 17.89
CA ALA A 21 -18.19 3.86 18.03
C ALA A 21 -19.02 5.02 17.46
N SER A 22 -19.69 4.79 16.31
CA SER A 22 -20.60 5.77 15.71
C SER A 22 -21.80 6.08 16.63
N LYS A 23 -22.41 5.05 17.24
CA LYS A 23 -23.53 5.24 18.18
C LYS A 23 -23.12 5.94 19.48
N GLU A 24 -21.88 5.74 19.92
CA GLU A 24 -21.35 6.29 21.18
C GLU A 24 -20.64 7.65 20.97
N GLY A 25 -20.54 8.15 19.76
CA GLY A 25 -19.99 9.48 19.44
C GLY A 25 -18.46 9.61 19.51
N HIS A 26 -17.72 8.49 19.47
CA HIS A 26 -16.25 8.48 19.49
C HIS A 26 -15.63 7.79 18.25
N LEU A 27 -16.30 7.95 17.11
CA LEU A 27 -15.90 7.35 15.85
C LEU A 27 -14.50 7.77 15.37
N PRO A 28 -14.09 9.07 15.42
CA PRO A 28 -12.77 9.50 14.96
C PRO A 28 -11.62 8.83 15.72
N GLU A 29 -11.70 8.76 17.05
CA GLU A 29 -10.70 8.13 17.91
C GLU A 29 -10.58 6.63 17.62
N THR A 30 -11.72 6.00 17.38
CA THR A 30 -11.77 4.57 17.04
C THR A 30 -11.16 4.28 15.67
N ILE A 31 -11.45 5.13 14.69
CA ILE A 31 -10.82 5.04 13.37
C ILE A 31 -9.29 5.18 13.48
N LEU A 32 -8.81 6.18 14.21
CA LEU A 32 -7.39 6.35 14.44
C LEU A 32 -6.75 5.14 15.12
N LYS A 33 -7.40 4.60 16.14
CA LYS A 33 -6.93 3.43 16.88
C LYS A 33 -6.81 2.18 15.99
N GLU A 34 -7.78 1.93 15.13
CA GLU A 34 -7.88 0.69 14.37
C GLU A 34 -7.19 0.76 13.00
N PHE A 35 -7.10 1.95 12.37
CA PHE A 35 -6.59 2.11 11.01
C PHE A 35 -5.32 2.96 10.93
N ALA A 36 -5.03 3.85 11.89
CA ALA A 36 -3.80 4.61 11.87
C ALA A 36 -2.63 3.81 12.48
N GLY A 37 -1.52 3.78 11.77
CA GLY A 37 -0.28 3.15 12.25
C GLY A 37 -0.32 1.62 12.33
N ARG A 38 -1.37 0.98 11.83
CA ARG A 38 -1.49 -0.49 11.78
C ARG A 38 -1.79 -0.97 10.37
N PRO A 39 -1.23 -2.10 9.95
CA PRO A 39 -1.66 -2.76 8.72
C PRO A 39 -3.13 -3.17 8.84
N PHE A 40 -3.93 -2.84 7.83
CA PHE A 40 -5.32 -3.28 7.75
C PHE A 40 -5.60 -3.87 6.36
N PRO A 41 -6.50 -4.86 6.25
CA PRO A 41 -6.91 -5.38 4.96
C PRO A 41 -7.74 -4.36 4.20
N MET A 42 -7.48 -4.16 2.90
CA MET A 42 -8.29 -3.26 2.05
C MET A 42 -9.79 -3.60 2.05
N PRO A 43 -10.21 -4.90 2.06
CA PRO A 43 -11.62 -5.24 2.22
C PRO A 43 -12.25 -4.73 3.53
N ALA A 44 -11.48 -4.67 4.62
CA ALA A 44 -11.99 -4.13 5.88
C ALA A 44 -12.20 -2.62 5.81
N LEU A 45 -11.27 -1.88 5.16
CA LEU A 45 -11.43 -0.47 4.88
C LEU A 45 -12.70 -0.21 4.07
N TRP A 46 -12.89 -0.97 2.99
CA TRP A 46 -14.08 -0.88 2.14
C TRP A 46 -15.38 -1.17 2.89
N ALA A 47 -15.39 -2.19 3.74
CA ALA A 47 -16.56 -2.53 4.55
C ALA A 47 -16.93 -1.45 5.58
N CYS A 48 -15.95 -0.68 6.03
CA CYS A 48 -16.16 0.39 7.00
C CYS A 48 -16.38 1.77 6.34
N ARG A 49 -16.41 1.90 5.01
CA ARG A 49 -16.44 3.18 4.29
C ARG A 49 -17.53 4.14 4.74
N ASP A 50 -18.74 3.64 5.02
CA ASP A 50 -19.88 4.47 5.40
C ASP A 50 -19.66 5.20 6.75
N TYR A 51 -18.82 4.66 7.61
CA TYR A 51 -18.41 5.30 8.87
C TYR A 51 -17.36 6.40 8.61
N PHE A 52 -16.45 6.19 7.67
CA PHE A 52 -15.48 7.22 7.29
C PHE A 52 -16.15 8.43 6.65
N HIS A 53 -17.21 8.22 5.85
CA HIS A 53 -17.98 9.31 5.24
C HIS A 53 -18.82 10.12 6.25
N GLN A 54 -18.96 9.67 7.49
CA GLN A 54 -19.58 10.44 8.56
C GLN A 54 -18.67 11.53 9.16
N LEU A 55 -17.36 11.47 8.86
CA LEU A 55 -16.41 12.45 9.39
C LEU A 55 -16.58 13.79 8.67
N ASP A 56 -16.68 14.86 9.46
CA ASP A 56 -16.64 16.21 8.93
C ASP A 56 -15.21 16.68 8.61
N MET A 57 -15.10 17.77 7.88
CA MET A 57 -13.81 18.31 7.42
C MET A 57 -12.95 18.83 8.57
N GLU A 58 -13.54 19.26 9.69
CA GLU A 58 -12.80 19.71 10.87
C GLU A 58 -12.13 18.52 11.56
N THR A 59 -12.90 17.46 11.75
CA THR A 59 -12.39 16.17 12.27
C THR A 59 -11.28 15.62 11.36
N CYS A 60 -11.45 15.68 10.04
CA CYS A 60 -10.43 15.23 9.10
C CYS A 60 -9.11 16.00 9.23
N ARG A 61 -9.14 17.27 9.62
CA ARG A 61 -7.93 18.07 9.89
C ARG A 61 -7.26 17.73 11.21
N SER A 62 -7.92 17.03 12.11
CA SER A 62 -7.39 16.74 13.46
C SER A 62 -6.19 15.80 13.46
N HIS A 63 -6.10 14.90 12.47
CA HIS A 63 -5.01 13.91 12.39
C HIS A 63 -4.72 13.50 10.93
N PRO A 64 -3.44 13.46 10.49
CA PRO A 64 -3.08 13.23 9.09
C PRO A 64 -3.50 11.86 8.55
N ALA A 65 -3.70 10.86 9.39
CA ALA A 65 -4.19 9.55 8.97
C ALA A 65 -5.61 9.63 8.39
N LEU A 66 -6.47 10.51 8.89
CA LEU A 66 -7.86 10.59 8.46
C LEU A 66 -8.00 11.01 6.98
N PRO A 67 -7.44 12.14 6.54
CA PRO A 67 -7.51 12.49 5.12
C PRO A 67 -6.74 11.51 4.23
N THR A 68 -5.68 10.85 4.73
CA THR A 68 -5.00 9.80 3.97
C THR A 68 -5.91 8.61 3.71
N ILE A 69 -6.62 8.13 4.73
CA ILE A 69 -7.56 7.01 4.61
C ILE A 69 -8.73 7.39 3.69
N LEU A 70 -9.27 8.61 3.84
CA LEU A 70 -10.35 9.11 2.99
C LEU A 70 -9.91 9.29 1.53
N ALA A 71 -8.67 9.72 1.28
CA ALA A 71 -8.11 9.76 -0.07
C ALA A 71 -8.04 8.36 -0.70
N LEU A 72 -7.61 7.35 0.07
CA LEU A 72 -7.60 5.96 -0.40
C LEU A 72 -9.02 5.45 -0.70
N LEU A 73 -9.98 5.71 0.17
CA LEU A 73 -11.39 5.33 -0.04
C LEU A 73 -11.97 5.98 -1.27
N SER A 74 -11.82 7.31 -1.41
CA SER A 74 -12.30 8.03 -2.60
C SER A 74 -11.69 7.49 -3.90
N ALA A 75 -10.40 7.15 -3.89
CA ALA A 75 -9.76 6.51 -5.04
C ALA A 75 -10.32 5.12 -5.33
N MET A 76 -10.65 4.32 -4.30
CA MET A 76 -11.32 3.02 -4.48
C MET A 76 -12.74 3.15 -5.02
N GLU A 77 -13.43 4.25 -4.70
CA GLU A 77 -14.76 4.60 -5.21
C GLU A 77 -14.71 5.17 -6.64
N GLY A 78 -13.51 5.46 -7.16
CA GLY A 78 -13.30 6.06 -8.47
C GLY A 78 -13.39 7.60 -8.48
N ASP A 79 -13.57 8.23 -7.32
CA ASP A 79 -13.63 9.68 -7.17
C ASP A 79 -12.22 10.26 -6.92
N LEU A 80 -11.47 10.43 -8.02
CA LEU A 80 -10.10 10.93 -7.97
C LEU A 80 -10.00 12.41 -7.62
N ASP A 81 -11.02 13.20 -7.92
CA ASP A 81 -11.04 14.62 -7.57
C ASP A 81 -11.16 14.78 -6.06
N LYS A 82 -12.06 14.04 -5.44
CA LYS A 82 -12.21 14.01 -3.98
C LYS A 82 -10.98 13.42 -3.29
N ALA A 83 -10.38 12.38 -3.85
CA ALA A 83 -9.11 11.84 -3.35
C ALA A 83 -8.01 12.91 -3.34
N LYS A 84 -7.92 13.72 -4.40
CA LYS A 84 -6.97 14.84 -4.51
C LYS A 84 -7.25 15.94 -3.49
N GLU A 85 -8.52 16.26 -3.23
CA GLU A 85 -8.90 17.23 -2.19
C GLU A 85 -8.40 16.79 -0.81
N TYR A 86 -8.58 15.52 -0.44
CA TYR A 86 -8.06 14.98 0.81
C TYR A 86 -6.52 15.00 0.88
N VAL A 87 -5.83 14.72 -0.23
CA VAL A 87 -4.35 14.84 -0.27
C VAL A 87 -3.90 16.28 -0.08
N LEU A 88 -4.61 17.26 -0.68
CA LEU A 88 -4.32 18.68 -0.48
C LEU A 88 -4.56 19.12 0.97
N LEU A 89 -5.61 18.59 1.60
CA LEU A 89 -5.92 18.85 3.01
C LEU A 89 -4.77 18.50 3.94
N LEU A 90 -3.99 17.45 3.63
CA LEU A 90 -2.78 17.12 4.38
C LEU A 90 -1.73 18.24 4.39
N GLY A 91 -1.69 19.07 3.33
CA GLY A 91 -0.81 20.25 3.24
C GLY A 91 -1.25 21.44 4.11
N GLU A 92 -2.53 21.50 4.44
CA GLU A 92 -3.18 22.60 5.18
C GLU A 92 -3.25 22.37 6.68
N THR A 93 -2.70 21.26 7.17
CA THR A 93 -2.78 20.89 8.58
C THR A 93 -2.26 21.96 9.52
N PRO A 94 -2.97 22.25 10.64
CA PRO A 94 -2.68 23.35 11.52
C PRO A 94 -1.25 23.32 12.07
N ARG A 95 -0.65 24.49 12.23
CA ARG A 95 0.68 24.71 12.81
C ARG A 95 0.83 24.26 14.28
N HIS A 96 -0.23 23.69 14.85
CA HIS A 96 -0.30 23.29 16.27
C HIS A 96 0.13 21.85 16.54
N TRP A 97 0.51 21.10 15.50
CA TRP A 97 0.99 19.74 15.70
C TRP A 97 2.38 19.75 16.33
N LYS A 98 2.58 18.84 17.28
CA LYS A 98 3.89 18.62 17.90
C LYS A 98 4.92 18.25 16.83
N PRO A 99 6.22 18.53 17.02
CA PRO A 99 7.25 18.18 16.04
C PRO A 99 7.20 16.71 15.56
N GLN A 100 6.74 15.80 16.41
CA GLN A 100 6.52 14.40 16.10
C GLN A 100 5.37 14.18 15.09
N ASP A 101 4.32 14.98 15.20
CA ASP A 101 3.16 14.91 14.28
C ASP A 101 3.50 15.44 12.89
N PHE A 102 4.48 16.32 12.79
CA PHE A 102 4.94 16.86 11.50
C PHE A 102 5.60 15.78 10.63
N HIS A 103 6.47 14.95 11.21
CA HIS A 103 7.07 13.81 10.49
C HIS A 103 6.04 12.78 10.11
N GLU A 104 5.09 12.53 10.97
CA GLU A 104 3.97 11.63 10.70
C GLU A 104 3.10 12.14 9.55
N ARG A 105 2.79 13.44 9.52
CA ARG A 105 2.06 14.08 8.43
C ARG A 105 2.76 13.91 7.08
N ASP A 106 4.06 14.18 7.01
CA ASP A 106 4.80 14.07 5.77
C ASP A 106 4.85 12.62 5.27
N TYR A 107 4.96 11.66 6.18
CA TYR A 107 4.84 10.24 5.88
C TYR A 107 3.47 9.90 5.28
N TYR A 108 2.38 10.32 5.91
CA TYR A 108 1.03 10.06 5.40
C TYR A 108 0.78 10.74 4.06
N ARG A 109 1.23 11.97 3.88
CA ARG A 109 1.12 12.69 2.63
C ARG A 109 1.84 11.97 1.50
N ILE A 110 3.09 11.60 1.70
CA ILE A 110 3.88 10.89 0.70
C ILE A 110 3.24 9.54 0.39
N SER A 111 2.80 8.81 1.42
CA SER A 111 2.12 7.52 1.24
C SER A 111 0.84 7.65 0.42
N ALA A 112 0.04 8.69 0.66
CA ALA A 112 -1.17 8.96 -0.12
C ALA A 112 -0.82 9.33 -1.57
N GLU A 113 0.12 10.25 -1.78
CA GLU A 113 0.52 10.69 -3.12
C GLU A 113 1.10 9.54 -3.96
N LEU A 114 1.87 8.63 -3.34
CA LEU A 114 2.49 7.51 -4.05
C LEU A 114 1.48 6.52 -4.65
N VAL A 115 0.30 6.40 -4.07
CA VAL A 115 -0.74 5.49 -4.57
C VAL A 115 -1.70 6.16 -5.56
N MET A 116 -1.63 7.49 -5.73
CA MET A 116 -2.54 8.21 -6.61
C MET A 116 -2.11 8.17 -8.07
N PRO A 117 -3.04 8.00 -9.01
CA PRO A 117 -2.74 7.83 -10.43
C PRO A 117 -2.27 9.10 -11.16
N TYR A 118 -2.44 10.27 -10.55
CA TYR A 118 -2.09 11.56 -11.18
C TYR A 118 -0.60 11.93 -11.07
N ILE A 119 0.20 11.19 -10.31
CA ILE A 119 1.65 11.38 -10.25
C ILE A 119 2.31 10.58 -11.38
N SER A 120 3.18 11.20 -12.17
CA SER A 120 3.91 10.50 -13.22
C SER A 120 4.86 9.43 -12.66
N ASP A 121 5.07 8.35 -13.42
CA ASP A 121 5.93 7.24 -12.99
C ASP A 121 7.36 7.69 -12.70
N GLY A 122 7.90 8.62 -13.50
CA GLY A 122 9.22 9.18 -13.25
C GLY A 122 9.30 9.98 -11.94
N MET A 123 8.25 10.69 -11.58
CA MET A 123 8.17 11.42 -10.31
C MET A 123 8.00 10.45 -9.14
N PHE A 124 7.15 9.44 -9.29
CA PHE A 124 6.97 8.36 -8.34
C PHE A 124 8.31 7.70 -7.96
N LEU A 125 9.10 7.29 -8.95
CA LEU A 125 10.41 6.69 -8.71
C LEU A 125 11.39 7.64 -8.02
N ARG A 126 11.43 8.92 -8.43
CA ARG A 126 12.29 9.91 -7.79
C ARG A 126 11.95 10.11 -6.33
N ILE A 127 10.66 10.16 -6.00
CA ILE A 127 10.19 10.28 -4.60
C ILE A 127 10.61 9.04 -3.81
N ILE A 128 10.35 7.83 -4.32
CA ILE A 128 10.74 6.58 -3.64
C ILE A 128 12.25 6.54 -3.40
N PHE A 129 13.07 6.78 -4.43
CA PHE A 129 14.52 6.75 -4.28
C PHE A 129 15.06 7.82 -3.32
N PHE A 130 14.45 9.01 -3.32
CA PHE A 130 14.80 10.05 -2.37
C PHE A 130 14.49 9.61 -0.92
N LEU A 131 13.30 9.08 -0.68
CA LEU A 131 12.87 8.63 0.65
C LEU A 131 13.77 7.51 1.20
N ILE A 132 14.14 6.57 0.34
CA ILE A 132 15.01 5.47 0.72
C ILE A 132 16.42 5.97 1.06
N LYS A 133 17.02 6.81 0.19
CA LYS A 133 18.32 7.44 0.46
C LYS A 133 18.32 8.28 1.74
N ALA A 134 17.24 8.93 2.05
CA ALA A 134 17.09 9.73 3.26
C ALA A 134 16.81 8.89 4.53
N GLY A 135 16.67 7.56 4.41
CA GLY A 135 16.28 6.69 5.53
C GLY A 135 14.90 6.99 6.10
N MET A 136 14.07 7.70 5.32
CA MET A 136 12.75 8.18 5.77
C MET A 136 11.63 7.15 5.57
N VAL A 137 11.91 6.05 4.88
CA VAL A 137 10.94 4.96 4.73
C VAL A 137 11.15 3.98 5.87
N PRO A 138 10.22 3.90 6.82
CA PRO A 138 10.31 2.87 7.84
C PRO A 138 10.16 1.51 7.16
N VAL A 139 11.15 0.66 7.31
CA VAL A 139 11.17 -0.72 6.74
C VAL A 139 9.90 -1.51 7.08
N LYS A 140 9.22 -1.15 8.17
CA LYS A 140 7.97 -1.76 8.62
C LYS A 140 6.72 -1.34 7.83
N SER A 141 6.76 -0.26 7.06
CA SER A 141 5.56 0.29 6.38
C SER A 141 5.41 -0.16 4.94
N LEU A 142 6.47 -0.65 4.31
CA LEU A 142 6.41 -1.29 2.99
C LEU A 142 6.17 -2.80 3.14
N THR A 143 5.13 -3.16 3.86
CA THR A 143 4.74 -4.57 3.96
C THR A 143 4.11 -5.01 2.65
N LEU A 144 4.73 -5.97 1.99
CA LEU A 144 4.06 -6.82 1.03
C LEU A 144 2.85 -7.42 1.77
N SER A 145 1.66 -6.99 1.41
CA SER A 145 0.45 -7.41 2.11
C SER A 145 -0.27 -8.46 1.29
N ALA A 146 -0.62 -9.55 1.94
CA ALA A 146 -1.50 -10.58 1.36
C ALA A 146 -2.87 -10.02 0.91
N SER A 147 -3.31 -8.90 1.49
CA SER A 147 -4.51 -8.21 1.06
C SER A 147 -4.34 -7.41 -0.23
N ARG A 148 -3.09 -7.25 -0.69
CA ARG A 148 -2.75 -6.63 -1.98
C ARG A 148 -1.94 -7.63 -2.78
N PRO A 149 -2.58 -8.47 -3.58
CA PRO A 149 -1.89 -9.45 -4.42
C PRO A 149 -1.18 -8.77 -5.60
N SER A 150 -0.60 -7.60 -5.38
CA SER A 150 0.14 -6.80 -6.34
C SER A 150 1.15 -5.96 -5.60
N ILE A 151 2.40 -6.01 -6.05
CA ILE A 151 3.49 -5.18 -5.53
C ILE A 151 3.42 -3.79 -6.13
N LEU A 152 3.02 -3.70 -7.41
CA LEU A 152 2.89 -2.45 -8.15
C LEU A 152 1.58 -1.73 -7.85
N ASN A 153 0.66 -2.39 -7.17
CA ASN A 153 -0.70 -1.92 -7.04
C ASN A 153 -0.84 -0.75 -6.07
N GLY A 154 -0.77 0.42 -6.64
CA GLY A 154 -1.64 1.51 -6.24
C GLY A 154 -2.82 1.59 -7.21
N PHE A 155 -3.48 2.73 -7.28
CA PHE A 155 -4.49 3.05 -8.29
C PHE A 155 -3.82 3.55 -9.59
N ARG A 156 -2.58 3.15 -9.85
CA ARG A 156 -1.76 3.63 -10.97
C ARG A 156 -1.79 2.62 -12.11
N ASP A 157 -1.70 3.14 -13.31
CA ASP A 157 -1.43 2.34 -14.51
C ASP A 157 0.07 2.10 -14.64
N PHE A 158 0.51 0.89 -14.40
CA PHE A 158 1.90 0.47 -14.51
C PHE A 158 2.24 -0.15 -15.87
N THR A 159 1.36 -0.10 -16.87
CA THR A 159 1.62 -0.69 -18.19
C THR A 159 2.87 -0.09 -18.86
N ARG A 160 3.16 1.18 -18.59
CA ARG A 160 4.34 1.89 -19.12
C ARG A 160 5.57 1.83 -18.20
N PHE A 161 5.50 1.07 -17.13
CA PHE A 161 6.55 1.06 -16.11
C PHE A 161 7.79 0.25 -16.49
N GLY A 162 7.69 -0.68 -17.46
CA GLY A 162 8.77 -1.58 -17.87
C GLY A 162 10.10 -0.92 -18.20
N PRO A 163 10.13 0.16 -19.02
CA PRO A 163 11.38 0.86 -19.33
C PRO A 163 12.09 1.41 -18.08
N TYR A 164 11.34 1.75 -17.04
CA TYR A 164 11.90 2.18 -15.74
C TYR A 164 12.43 1.00 -14.94
N LEU A 165 11.73 -0.14 -14.94
CA LEU A 165 12.20 -1.37 -14.30
C LEU A 165 13.55 -1.81 -14.89
N GLU A 166 13.68 -1.83 -16.21
CA GLU A 166 14.93 -2.19 -16.88
C GLU A 166 16.04 -1.18 -16.61
N ARG A 167 15.75 0.12 -16.77
CA ARG A 167 16.74 1.20 -16.61
C ARG A 167 17.28 1.30 -15.19
N TYR A 168 16.47 1.03 -14.19
CA TYR A 168 16.81 1.19 -12.77
C TYR A 168 16.90 -0.15 -12.03
N LYS A 169 17.12 -1.24 -12.76
CA LYS A 169 17.18 -2.61 -12.21
C LYS A 169 18.05 -2.70 -10.97
N ASP A 170 19.30 -2.26 -11.06
CA ASP A 170 20.27 -2.39 -9.96
C ASP A 170 19.84 -1.51 -8.77
N THR A 171 19.39 -0.28 -9.03
CA THR A 171 18.91 0.62 -8.00
C THR A 171 17.66 0.08 -7.31
N ILE A 172 16.73 -0.50 -8.07
CA ILE A 172 15.51 -1.11 -7.52
C ILE A 172 15.88 -2.34 -6.68
N SER A 173 16.73 -3.21 -7.20
CA SER A 173 17.16 -4.43 -6.51
C SER A 173 17.90 -4.12 -5.21
N GLU A 174 18.82 -3.15 -5.21
CA GLU A 174 19.52 -2.69 -4.01
C GLU A 174 18.55 -2.07 -3.00
N THR A 175 17.64 -1.24 -3.48
CA THR A 175 16.61 -0.59 -2.68
C THR A 175 15.72 -1.62 -1.99
N VAL A 176 15.23 -2.59 -2.75
CA VAL A 176 14.38 -3.67 -2.24
C VAL A 176 15.14 -4.54 -1.24
N HIS A 177 16.43 -4.80 -1.51
CA HIS A 177 17.30 -5.49 -0.57
C HIS A 177 17.48 -4.73 0.76
N GLN A 178 17.66 -3.41 0.72
CA GLN A 178 17.74 -2.57 1.92
C GLN A 178 16.44 -2.56 2.72
N LEU A 179 15.28 -2.61 2.04
CA LEU A 179 13.96 -2.57 2.66
C LEU A 179 13.50 -3.91 3.24
N TYR A 180 13.82 -4.99 2.56
CA TYR A 180 13.31 -6.34 2.88
C TYR A 180 14.40 -7.34 3.29
N GLY A 181 15.65 -6.91 3.30
CA GLY A 181 16.79 -7.80 3.58
C GLY A 181 17.02 -8.82 2.46
N SER A 182 17.51 -10.02 2.80
CA SER A 182 17.76 -11.11 1.85
C SER A 182 16.52 -11.50 1.05
N VAL A 183 15.36 -11.38 1.66
CA VAL A 183 14.04 -11.61 1.08
C VAL A 183 13.75 -10.68 -0.10
N GLY A 184 14.25 -9.46 -0.10
CA GLY A 184 14.07 -8.49 -1.17
C GLY A 184 14.66 -8.90 -2.51
N LYS A 185 15.55 -9.89 -2.53
CA LYS A 185 16.24 -10.33 -3.74
C LYS A 185 15.28 -10.79 -4.85
N ASN A 186 14.17 -11.41 -4.47
CA ASN A 186 13.21 -11.96 -5.43
C ASN A 186 12.05 -11.01 -5.75
N VAL A 187 11.95 -9.88 -5.08
CA VAL A 187 10.85 -8.91 -5.27
C VAL A 187 10.96 -8.23 -6.64
N TYR A 188 12.16 -8.00 -7.13
CA TYR A 188 12.34 -7.40 -8.46
C TYR A 188 11.75 -8.28 -9.57
N GLU A 189 11.99 -9.57 -9.53
CA GLU A 189 11.45 -10.55 -10.49
C GLU A 189 9.92 -10.61 -10.44
N ILE A 190 9.34 -10.50 -9.24
CA ILE A 190 7.87 -10.43 -9.08
C ILE A 190 7.34 -9.11 -9.66
N LEU A 191 8.00 -7.99 -9.43
CA LEU A 191 7.65 -6.70 -10.05
C LEU A 191 7.66 -6.78 -11.58
N LEU A 192 8.70 -7.40 -12.14
CA LEU A 192 8.84 -7.58 -13.58
C LEU A 192 7.76 -8.53 -14.13
N ALA A 193 7.47 -9.62 -13.42
CA ALA A 193 6.41 -10.56 -13.78
C ALA A 193 5.03 -9.88 -13.78
N GLU A 194 4.75 -9.07 -12.77
CA GLU A 194 3.51 -8.33 -12.68
C GLU A 194 3.37 -7.30 -13.82
N TRP A 195 4.45 -6.61 -14.16
CA TRP A 195 4.46 -5.71 -15.30
C TRP A 195 4.20 -6.46 -16.61
N CYS A 196 4.85 -7.60 -16.84
CA CYS A 196 4.59 -8.45 -18.01
C CYS A 196 3.11 -8.87 -18.06
N TYR A 197 2.53 -9.29 -16.94
CA TYR A 197 1.13 -9.66 -16.85
C TYR A 197 0.20 -8.49 -17.21
N GLN A 198 0.46 -7.30 -16.70
CA GLN A 198 -0.33 -6.10 -17.02
C GLN A 198 -0.22 -5.69 -18.49
N ASN A 199 0.87 -6.03 -19.15
CA ASN A 199 1.06 -5.82 -20.60
C ASN A 199 0.60 -7.02 -21.46
N ASN A 200 -0.15 -7.95 -20.87
CA ASN A 200 -0.67 -9.14 -21.55
C ASN A 200 0.42 -10.12 -22.06
N ASP A 201 1.65 -10.00 -21.57
CA ASP A 201 2.73 -10.98 -21.80
C ASP A 201 2.68 -12.06 -20.70
N CYS A 202 1.58 -12.82 -20.71
CA CYS A 202 1.32 -13.84 -19.69
C CYS A 202 2.36 -14.98 -19.72
N PHE A 203 2.94 -15.26 -20.88
CA PHE A 203 3.96 -16.31 -21.01
C PHE A 203 5.24 -15.93 -20.26
N LYS A 204 5.78 -14.72 -20.52
CA LYS A 204 6.96 -14.21 -19.83
C LYS A 204 6.69 -14.03 -18.34
N ALA A 205 5.52 -13.51 -17.98
CA ALA A 205 5.10 -13.37 -16.59
C ALA A 205 5.09 -14.72 -15.84
N LEU A 206 4.57 -15.78 -16.47
CA LEU A 206 4.52 -17.11 -15.89
C LEU A 206 5.93 -17.69 -15.69
N ILE A 207 6.82 -17.54 -16.66
CA ILE A 207 8.22 -18.00 -16.54
C ILE A 207 8.90 -17.32 -15.35
N LEU A 208 8.79 -15.99 -15.25
CA LEU A 208 9.41 -15.23 -14.19
C LEU A 208 8.88 -15.63 -12.80
N VAL A 209 7.57 -15.64 -12.63
CA VAL A 209 6.98 -15.95 -11.31
C VAL A 209 7.21 -17.39 -10.90
N THR A 210 7.12 -18.35 -11.83
CA THR A 210 7.36 -19.77 -11.54
C THR A 210 8.83 -20.03 -11.19
N GLY A 211 9.75 -19.34 -11.84
CA GLY A 211 11.19 -19.46 -11.51
C GLY A 211 11.56 -18.82 -10.17
N THR A 212 10.77 -17.85 -9.70
CA THR A 212 11.05 -17.12 -8.46
C THR A 212 10.48 -17.83 -7.21
N ILE A 213 9.36 -18.53 -7.34
CA ILE A 213 8.69 -19.21 -6.21
C ILE A 213 9.64 -20.13 -5.41
N PRO A 214 10.41 -21.05 -6.03
CA PRO A 214 11.31 -21.93 -5.27
C PRO A 214 12.39 -21.18 -4.49
N LEU A 215 12.84 -20.04 -5.00
CA LEU A 215 13.84 -19.19 -4.33
C LEU A 215 13.26 -18.53 -3.10
N ILE A 216 12.00 -18.08 -3.18
CA ILE A 216 11.27 -17.47 -2.06
C ILE A 216 10.99 -18.52 -0.97
N GLU A 217 10.64 -19.74 -1.36
CA GLU A 217 10.41 -20.87 -0.44
C GLU A 217 11.69 -21.20 0.35
N GLN A 218 12.84 -21.20 -0.30
CA GLN A 218 14.14 -21.43 0.38
C GLN A 218 14.45 -20.35 1.41
N GLU A 219 14.03 -19.13 1.18
CA GLU A 219 14.21 -17.99 2.10
C GLU A 219 13.11 -17.93 3.18
N SER A 220 12.10 -18.79 3.12
CA SER A 220 10.97 -18.86 4.07
C SER A 220 10.17 -17.55 4.20
N ASP A 221 10.17 -16.72 3.14
CA ASP A 221 9.35 -15.51 3.12
C ASP A 221 7.91 -15.77 2.68
N MET A 222 7.09 -16.10 3.66
CA MET A 222 5.67 -16.38 3.43
C MET A 222 4.89 -15.21 2.81
N ARG A 223 5.30 -13.96 3.03
CA ARG A 223 4.63 -12.79 2.48
C ARG A 223 4.92 -12.64 0.99
N CYS A 224 6.17 -12.75 0.63
CA CYS A 224 6.61 -12.71 -0.77
C CYS A 224 6.05 -13.91 -1.54
N LEU A 225 6.08 -15.11 -0.93
CA LEU A 225 5.50 -16.33 -1.49
C LEU A 225 4.01 -16.15 -1.80
N PHE A 226 3.25 -15.60 -0.88
CA PHE A 226 1.82 -15.38 -1.09
C PHE A 226 1.53 -14.45 -2.27
N VAL A 227 2.29 -13.36 -2.41
CA VAL A 227 2.15 -12.43 -3.55
C VAL A 227 2.52 -13.12 -4.87
N ALA A 228 3.59 -13.91 -4.89
CA ALA A 228 4.03 -14.65 -6.07
C ALA A 228 2.99 -15.69 -6.51
N LEU A 229 2.46 -16.48 -5.57
CA LEU A 229 1.41 -17.46 -5.84
C LEU A 229 0.10 -16.79 -6.33
N ALA A 230 -0.30 -15.67 -5.73
CA ALA A 230 -1.48 -14.93 -6.16
C ALA A 230 -1.33 -14.38 -7.58
N LEU A 231 -0.14 -13.93 -7.96
CA LEU A 231 0.17 -13.51 -9.32
C LEU A 231 0.15 -14.70 -10.29
N GLN A 232 0.78 -15.81 -9.93
CA GLN A 232 0.78 -17.04 -10.73
C GLN A 232 -0.65 -17.53 -11.01
N MET A 233 -1.49 -17.56 -9.99
CA MET A 233 -2.91 -17.94 -10.14
C MET A 233 -3.63 -17.05 -11.14
N ARG A 234 -3.44 -15.73 -11.07
CA ARG A 234 -4.06 -14.79 -12.02
C ARG A 234 -3.59 -15.04 -13.46
N ILE A 235 -2.30 -15.31 -13.66
CA ILE A 235 -1.75 -15.61 -14.97
C ILE A 235 -2.35 -16.91 -15.53
N LEU A 236 -2.44 -17.95 -14.70
CA LEU A 236 -3.02 -19.24 -15.09
C LEU A 236 -4.51 -19.10 -15.45
N LEU A 237 -5.28 -18.34 -14.66
CA LEU A 237 -6.69 -18.03 -14.98
C LEU A 237 -6.83 -17.32 -16.32
N MET A 238 -5.99 -16.32 -16.60
CA MET A 238 -5.99 -15.62 -17.89
C MET A 238 -5.67 -16.55 -19.06
N ASN A 239 -4.84 -17.56 -18.84
CA ASN A 239 -4.48 -18.58 -19.85
C ASN A 239 -5.50 -19.72 -19.95
N GLY A 240 -6.60 -19.70 -19.19
CA GLY A 240 -7.59 -20.77 -19.16
C GLY A 240 -7.08 -22.07 -18.58
N GLN A 241 -6.08 -22.02 -17.70
CA GLN A 241 -5.42 -23.16 -17.07
C GLN A 241 -5.86 -23.35 -15.60
N ALA A 242 -7.05 -22.89 -15.24
CA ALA A 242 -7.60 -23.01 -13.88
C ALA A 242 -8.32 -24.33 -13.65
#